data_698d039f5befc251c7eab8ccd6663afe
#
_entry.id   698d039f5befc251c7eab8ccd6663afe
#
_cell.length_a   1.000
_cell.length_b   1.000
_cell.length_c   1.000
_cell.angle_alpha   90.00
_cell.angle_beta   90.00
_cell.angle_gamma   90.00
#
_symmetry.space_group_name_H-M   'P 1'
#
loop_
_entity.id
_entity.type
_entity.pdbx_description
1 polymer ?
#
loop_
_entity_poly.entity_id
_entity_poly.type
_entity_poly.pdbx_seq_one_letter_code
_entity_poly.pdbx_strand_id
1 'polypeptide(L)'
;TTAELVARHIDLLIIDMLMPDCDGIDSVRRFHDFPGKIIMISQVDSKDLIGKAYESGVYSYITKPLNRNEIVSVLRSVEEYIRLERFAHTLQSTLQTTLNPAVAVAPAKEVTPQQKAASLLKELGVAGTAGYDDLLEIIAYLQAHHKNATFPSLKTIFTAVAEEHAAENIQKEAKTIEQRLRRAVFQAMVSTASMGVVDYTNPKFEEYAPFYFDYAEVCSIMRTIQQNEKPQISKVHINTKKFIQALYAASLEP
;
A
#
# COMPACT_ATOMS: atom_id res chain seq x y z
N THR A 1 15.75 -17.49 -14.26
CA THR A 1 14.65 -18.37 -14.71
C THR A 1 13.29 -17.80 -14.28
N THR A 2 12.19 -18.17 -14.96
CA THR A 2 10.82 -17.76 -14.58
C THR A 2 10.52 -18.13 -13.13
N ALA A 3 10.96 -19.31 -12.68
CA ALA A 3 10.76 -19.76 -11.30
C ALA A 3 11.42 -18.83 -10.26
N GLU A 4 12.57 -18.27 -10.55
CA GLU A 4 13.24 -17.30 -9.66
C GLU A 4 12.49 -15.97 -9.60
N LEU A 5 11.94 -15.51 -10.72
CA LEU A 5 11.14 -14.28 -10.77
C LEU A 5 9.87 -14.43 -9.95
N VAL A 6 9.19 -15.55 -10.07
CA VAL A 6 8.00 -15.89 -9.29
C VAL A 6 8.32 -16.01 -7.81
N ALA A 7 9.40 -16.72 -7.45
CA ALA A 7 9.84 -16.88 -6.06
C ALA A 7 10.20 -15.53 -5.39
N ARG A 8 10.65 -14.56 -6.16
CA ARG A 8 10.96 -13.20 -5.70
C ARG A 8 9.78 -12.23 -5.76
N HIS A 9 8.59 -12.70 -6.13
CA HIS A 9 7.39 -11.87 -6.31
C HIS A 9 7.62 -10.67 -7.24
N ILE A 10 8.28 -10.91 -8.38
CA ILE A 10 8.50 -9.87 -9.40
C ILE A 10 7.22 -9.72 -10.21
N ASP A 11 6.66 -8.52 -10.24
CA ASP A 11 5.45 -8.20 -11.01
C ASP A 11 5.76 -7.59 -12.37
N LEU A 12 6.96 -7.01 -12.54
CA LEU A 12 7.38 -6.32 -13.74
C LEU A 12 8.82 -6.67 -14.10
N LEU A 13 9.03 -7.02 -15.37
CA LEU A 13 10.34 -7.29 -15.94
C LEU A 13 10.64 -6.27 -17.06
N ILE A 14 11.80 -5.63 -17.01
CA ILE A 14 12.26 -4.72 -18.05
C ILE A 14 13.44 -5.38 -18.78
N ILE A 15 13.33 -5.51 -20.11
CA ILE A 15 14.32 -6.20 -20.95
C ILE A 15 14.82 -5.23 -22.02
N ASP A 16 16.15 -5.13 -22.19
CA ASP A 16 16.74 -4.48 -23.36
C ASP A 16 16.63 -5.44 -24.55
N MET A 17 16.18 -4.92 -25.70
CA MET A 17 16.09 -5.72 -26.93
C MET A 17 17.48 -6.12 -27.44
N LEU A 18 18.45 -5.21 -27.35
CA LEU A 18 19.81 -5.44 -27.84
C LEU A 18 20.74 -5.80 -26.69
N MET A 19 20.83 -7.07 -26.38
CA MET A 19 21.79 -7.61 -25.41
C MET A 19 22.90 -8.40 -26.11
N PRO A 20 24.16 -8.34 -25.61
CA PRO A 20 25.31 -8.99 -26.29
C PRO A 20 25.15 -10.49 -26.50
N ASP A 21 24.50 -11.18 -25.56
CA ASP A 21 24.47 -12.65 -25.50
C ASP A 21 23.11 -13.26 -25.90
N CYS A 22 22.07 -12.44 -26.06
CA CYS A 22 20.72 -12.94 -26.34
C CYS A 22 19.85 -11.88 -26.99
N ASP A 23 19.06 -12.26 -28.00
CA ASP A 23 18.01 -11.41 -28.53
C ASP A 23 16.91 -11.19 -27.47
N GLY A 24 16.50 -9.92 -27.29
CA GLY A 24 15.47 -9.56 -26.34
C GLY A 24 14.13 -10.23 -26.63
N ILE A 25 13.76 -10.41 -27.91
CA ILE A 25 12.52 -11.11 -28.33
C ILE A 25 12.58 -12.59 -27.93
N ASP A 26 13.71 -13.24 -28.15
CA ASP A 26 13.90 -14.63 -27.73
C ASP A 26 13.92 -14.77 -26.20
N SER A 27 14.41 -13.76 -25.50
CA SER A 27 14.32 -13.69 -24.04
C SER A 27 12.88 -13.61 -23.56
N VAL A 28 12.04 -12.79 -24.17
CA VAL A 28 10.61 -12.70 -23.85
C VAL A 28 9.91 -14.05 -24.04
N ARG A 29 10.18 -14.74 -25.13
CA ARG A 29 9.62 -16.08 -25.40
C ARG A 29 10.01 -17.10 -24.33
N ARG A 30 11.20 -17.01 -23.74
CA ARG A 30 11.62 -17.89 -22.61
C ARG A 30 10.84 -17.59 -21.32
N PHE A 31 10.28 -16.39 -21.21
CA PHE A 31 9.48 -15.98 -20.08
C PHE A 31 7.97 -16.04 -20.34
N HIS A 32 7.51 -16.87 -21.29
CA HIS A 32 6.09 -17.00 -21.64
C HIS A 32 5.18 -17.37 -20.46
N ASP A 33 5.70 -18.13 -19.47
CA ASP A 33 4.98 -18.50 -18.25
C ASP A 33 5.16 -17.48 -17.11
N PHE A 34 5.77 -16.33 -17.39
CA PHE A 34 5.94 -15.29 -16.37
C PHE A 34 4.60 -14.58 -16.14
N PRO A 35 4.05 -14.62 -14.90
CA PRO A 35 2.73 -14.03 -14.62
C PRO A 35 2.73 -12.51 -14.59
N GLY A 36 3.91 -11.87 -14.48
CA GLY A 36 4.05 -10.42 -14.49
C GLY A 36 4.01 -9.82 -15.89
N LYS A 37 4.22 -8.52 -15.98
CA LYS A 37 4.27 -7.79 -17.25
C LYS A 37 5.71 -7.58 -17.70
N ILE A 38 5.93 -7.59 -19.03
CA ILE A 38 7.26 -7.38 -19.62
C ILE A 38 7.24 -6.07 -20.39
N ILE A 39 8.17 -5.17 -20.05
CA ILE A 39 8.43 -3.94 -20.83
C ILE A 39 9.74 -4.15 -21.60
N MET A 40 9.74 -3.85 -22.89
CA MET A 40 10.96 -3.87 -23.71
C MET A 40 11.48 -2.46 -23.91
N ILE A 41 12.78 -2.30 -23.78
CA ILE A 41 13.50 -1.04 -24.05
C ILE A 41 14.45 -1.26 -25.24
N SER A 42 14.50 -0.37 -26.22
CA SER A 42 15.39 -0.53 -27.37
C SER A 42 15.75 0.78 -28.07
N GLN A 43 16.87 0.77 -28.82
CA GLN A 43 17.20 1.81 -29.79
C GLN A 43 16.54 1.60 -31.16
N VAL A 44 15.90 0.44 -31.36
CA VAL A 44 15.26 0.07 -32.62
C VAL A 44 13.85 0.65 -32.65
N ASP A 45 13.52 1.36 -33.72
CA ASP A 45 12.21 1.98 -33.97
C ASP A 45 11.45 1.34 -35.15
N SER A 46 11.95 0.20 -35.66
CA SER A 46 11.32 -0.53 -36.76
C SER A 46 9.96 -1.07 -36.36
N LYS A 47 8.91 -0.67 -37.09
CA LYS A 47 7.54 -1.11 -36.83
C LYS A 47 7.38 -2.63 -36.83
N ASP A 48 8.11 -3.33 -37.72
CA ASP A 48 8.06 -4.79 -37.83
C ASP A 48 8.63 -5.47 -36.58
N LEU A 49 9.72 -4.94 -36.04
CA LEU A 49 10.33 -5.50 -34.83
C LEU A 49 9.53 -5.15 -33.58
N ILE A 50 8.95 -3.95 -33.53
CA ILE A 50 8.01 -3.57 -32.46
C ILE A 50 6.78 -4.48 -32.50
N GLY A 51 6.22 -4.76 -33.68
CA GLY A 51 5.11 -5.69 -33.85
C GLY A 51 5.44 -7.10 -33.32
N LYS A 52 6.60 -7.65 -33.70
CA LYS A 52 7.08 -8.95 -33.21
C LYS A 52 7.29 -8.99 -31.69
N ALA A 53 7.73 -7.88 -31.08
CA ALA A 53 7.85 -7.78 -29.64
C ALA A 53 6.48 -7.92 -28.95
N TYR A 54 5.46 -7.21 -29.43
CA TYR A 54 4.10 -7.32 -28.92
C TYR A 54 3.50 -8.73 -29.14
N GLU A 55 3.70 -9.32 -30.31
CA GLU A 55 3.28 -10.70 -30.60
C GLU A 55 3.94 -11.73 -29.67
N SER A 56 5.15 -11.42 -29.18
CA SER A 56 5.88 -12.27 -28.24
C SER A 56 5.44 -12.11 -26.78
N GLY A 57 4.50 -11.19 -26.47
CA GLY A 57 3.97 -11.00 -25.14
C GLY A 57 4.53 -9.80 -24.36
N VAL A 58 5.22 -8.88 -25.05
CA VAL A 58 5.65 -7.59 -24.45
C VAL A 58 4.41 -6.74 -24.18
N TYR A 59 4.28 -6.24 -22.95
CA TYR A 59 3.18 -5.36 -22.55
C TYR A 59 3.34 -3.94 -23.10
N SER A 60 4.55 -3.41 -23.07
CA SER A 60 4.88 -2.08 -23.61
C SER A 60 6.30 -2.02 -24.15
N TYR A 61 6.49 -1.20 -25.18
CA TYR A 61 7.78 -0.97 -25.83
C TYR A 61 8.18 0.48 -25.68
N ILE A 62 9.39 0.75 -25.20
CA ILE A 62 9.93 2.10 -24.97
C ILE A 62 11.17 2.29 -25.83
N THR A 63 11.17 3.32 -26.67
CA THR A 63 12.31 3.65 -27.53
C THR A 63 13.34 4.49 -26.77
N LYS A 64 14.62 4.20 -26.96
CA LYS A 64 15.72 5.06 -26.50
C LYS A 64 15.90 6.25 -27.47
N PRO A 65 16.21 7.48 -26.99
CA PRO A 65 16.57 7.84 -25.62
C PRO A 65 15.35 7.86 -24.66
N LEU A 66 15.57 7.39 -23.44
CA LEU A 66 14.50 7.23 -22.44
C LEU A 66 13.94 8.59 -22.01
N ASN A 67 12.63 8.75 -22.12
CA ASN A 67 11.91 9.91 -21.62
C ASN A 67 11.28 9.58 -20.25
N ARG A 68 11.60 10.41 -19.23
CA ARG A 68 11.08 10.20 -17.88
C ARG A 68 9.55 10.16 -17.83
N ASN A 69 8.87 11.05 -18.56
CA ASN A 69 7.41 11.11 -18.53
C ASN A 69 6.78 9.88 -19.18
N GLU A 70 7.38 9.38 -20.27
CA GLU A 70 6.97 8.15 -20.94
C GLU A 70 7.11 6.95 -20.02
N ILE A 71 8.28 6.79 -19.38
CA ILE A 71 8.54 5.70 -18.44
C ILE A 71 7.51 5.72 -17.29
N VAL A 72 7.29 6.88 -16.67
CA VAL A 72 6.34 7.02 -15.55
C VAL A 72 4.92 6.70 -16.01
N SER A 73 4.52 7.15 -17.20
CA SER A 73 3.20 6.84 -17.77
C SER A 73 3.02 5.34 -18.00
N VAL A 74 4.02 4.69 -18.59
CA VAL A 74 3.98 3.24 -18.82
C VAL A 74 3.93 2.46 -17.51
N LEU A 75 4.75 2.84 -16.52
CA LEU A 75 4.75 2.17 -15.21
C LEU A 75 3.41 2.30 -14.49
N ARG A 76 2.77 3.48 -14.55
CA ARG A 76 1.42 3.68 -14.00
C ARG A 76 0.38 2.80 -14.69
N SER A 77 0.42 2.72 -16.01
CA SER A 77 -0.51 1.84 -16.77
C SER A 77 -0.32 0.37 -16.41
N VAL A 78 0.92 -0.07 -16.19
CA VAL A 78 1.21 -1.43 -15.74
C VAL A 78 0.69 -1.68 -14.32
N GLU A 79 0.91 -0.74 -13.40
CA GLU A 79 0.43 -0.85 -12.01
C GLU A 79 -1.09 -0.93 -11.97
N GLU A 80 -1.78 -0.06 -12.71
CA GLU A 80 -3.24 -0.07 -12.80
C GLU A 80 -3.76 -1.38 -13.39
N TYR A 81 -3.13 -1.88 -14.45
CA TYR A 81 -3.49 -3.16 -15.06
C TYR A 81 -3.34 -4.33 -14.07
N ILE A 82 -2.22 -4.42 -13.37
CA ILE A 82 -1.96 -5.47 -12.37
C ILE A 82 -3.00 -5.39 -11.24
N ARG A 83 -3.36 -4.19 -10.81
CA ARG A 83 -4.40 -3.98 -9.79
C ARG A 83 -5.76 -4.48 -10.25
N LEU A 84 -6.16 -4.13 -11.48
CA LEU A 84 -7.42 -4.59 -12.08
C LEU A 84 -7.46 -6.11 -12.27
N GLU A 85 -6.36 -6.70 -12.71
CA GLU A 85 -6.23 -8.15 -12.89
C GLU A 85 -6.38 -8.89 -11.55
N ARG A 86 -5.73 -8.41 -10.49
CA ARG A 86 -5.88 -8.95 -9.13
C ARG A 86 -7.31 -8.80 -8.61
N PHE A 87 -7.94 -7.67 -8.85
CA PHE A 87 -9.34 -7.44 -8.47
C PHE A 87 -10.29 -8.38 -9.22
N ALA A 88 -10.11 -8.56 -10.54
CA ALA A 88 -10.90 -9.50 -11.33
C ALA A 88 -10.74 -10.94 -10.83
N HIS A 89 -9.51 -11.38 -10.49
CA HIS A 89 -9.26 -12.69 -9.88
C HIS A 89 -9.96 -12.86 -8.53
N THR A 90 -9.95 -11.82 -7.70
CA THR A 90 -10.64 -11.84 -6.40
C THR A 90 -12.15 -11.96 -6.58
N LEU A 91 -12.75 -11.20 -7.52
CA LEU A 91 -14.17 -11.32 -7.85
C LEU A 91 -14.51 -12.70 -8.39
N GLN A 92 -13.71 -13.25 -9.29
CA GLN A 92 -13.94 -14.58 -9.88
C GLN A 92 -13.87 -15.67 -8.81
N SER A 93 -12.90 -15.61 -7.90
CA SER A 93 -12.81 -16.58 -6.79
C SER A 93 -14.00 -16.47 -5.84
N THR A 94 -14.46 -15.26 -5.54
CA THR A 94 -15.63 -15.02 -4.67
C THR A 94 -16.90 -15.54 -5.33
N LEU A 95 -17.11 -15.30 -6.64
CA LEU A 95 -18.26 -15.80 -7.38
C LEU A 95 -18.26 -17.34 -7.48
N GLN A 96 -17.11 -17.96 -7.73
CA GLN A 96 -16.99 -19.42 -7.76
C GLN A 96 -17.32 -20.07 -6.42
N THR A 97 -16.92 -19.44 -5.31
CA THR A 97 -17.24 -19.91 -3.96
C THR A 97 -18.74 -19.80 -3.65
N THR A 98 -19.42 -18.77 -4.21
CA THR A 98 -20.85 -18.53 -3.98
C THR A 98 -21.73 -19.43 -4.85
N LEU A 99 -21.29 -19.78 -6.06
CA LEU A 99 -22.09 -20.54 -7.03
C LEU A 99 -21.85 -22.05 -6.99
N ASN A 100 -20.84 -22.56 -6.29
CA ASN A 100 -20.53 -23.99 -6.22
C ASN A 100 -20.14 -24.44 -4.80
N PRO A 101 -21.12 -24.68 -3.90
CA PRO A 101 -20.85 -25.04 -2.51
C PRO A 101 -20.23 -26.43 -2.32
N ALA A 102 -19.95 -27.20 -3.40
CA ALA A 102 -19.47 -28.58 -3.33
C ALA A 102 -17.96 -28.76 -3.49
N VAL A 103 -17.18 -27.70 -3.74
CA VAL A 103 -15.72 -27.80 -3.77
C VAL A 103 -15.21 -27.10 -2.51
N ALA A 104 -14.93 -27.87 -1.47
CA ALA A 104 -14.18 -27.43 -0.30
C ALA A 104 -12.74 -27.08 -0.75
N VAL A 105 -12.55 -25.89 -1.29
CA VAL A 105 -11.24 -25.26 -1.33
C VAL A 105 -10.91 -24.91 0.13
N ALA A 106 -9.74 -25.33 0.59
CA ALA A 106 -9.23 -24.93 1.90
C ALA A 106 -9.48 -23.44 2.10
N PRO A 107 -10.05 -23.01 3.24
CA PRO A 107 -10.47 -21.62 3.41
C PRO A 107 -9.29 -20.72 3.10
N ALA A 108 -9.44 -19.84 2.11
CA ALA A 108 -8.57 -18.68 2.01
C ALA A 108 -8.58 -18.09 3.41
N LYS A 109 -7.42 -18.00 4.07
CA LYS A 109 -7.31 -17.46 5.42
C LYS A 109 -8.04 -16.13 5.41
N GLU A 110 -9.18 -16.06 6.08
CA GLU A 110 -9.89 -14.80 6.27
C GLU A 110 -8.85 -13.84 6.84
N VAL A 111 -8.53 -12.80 6.06
CA VAL A 111 -7.57 -11.80 6.51
C VAL A 111 -8.19 -11.17 7.72
N THR A 112 -7.61 -11.40 8.89
CA THR A 112 -8.18 -10.85 10.12
C THR A 112 -8.12 -9.31 10.03
N PRO A 113 -9.06 -8.59 10.65
CA PRO A 113 -9.03 -7.13 10.70
C PRO A 113 -7.70 -6.58 11.22
N GLN A 114 -7.01 -7.30 12.12
CA GLN A 114 -5.65 -6.96 12.55
C GLN A 114 -4.63 -7.04 11.40
N GLN A 115 -4.72 -8.06 10.55
CA GLN A 115 -3.83 -8.19 9.40
C GLN A 115 -4.08 -7.09 8.36
N LYS A 116 -5.35 -6.69 8.18
CA LYS A 116 -5.71 -5.54 7.33
C LYS A 116 -5.17 -4.23 7.91
N ALA A 117 -5.37 -3.99 9.21
CA ALA A 117 -4.82 -2.83 9.89
C ALA A 117 -3.28 -2.78 9.76
N ALA A 118 -2.59 -3.92 9.93
CA ALA A 118 -1.15 -4.02 9.76
C ALA A 118 -0.70 -3.67 8.32
N SER A 119 -1.45 -4.09 7.30
CA SER A 119 -1.19 -3.73 5.91
C SER A 119 -1.37 -2.24 5.66
N LEU A 120 -2.48 -1.65 6.12
CA LEU A 120 -2.77 -0.22 6.01
C LEU A 120 -1.71 0.65 6.73
N LEU A 121 -1.28 0.24 7.91
CA LEU A 121 -0.23 0.93 8.66
C LEU A 121 1.13 0.89 7.94
N LYS A 122 1.44 -0.20 7.23
CA LYS A 122 2.64 -0.27 6.38
C LYS A 122 2.53 0.70 5.20
N GLU A 123 1.37 0.76 4.55
CA GLU A 123 1.12 1.68 3.44
C GLU A 123 1.17 3.15 3.87
N LEU A 124 0.69 3.46 5.07
CA LEU A 124 0.77 4.79 5.68
C LEU A 124 2.18 5.15 6.19
N GLY A 125 3.16 4.23 6.07
CA GLY A 125 4.55 4.47 6.50
C GLY A 125 4.76 4.50 8.00
N VAL A 126 3.89 3.81 8.76
CA VAL A 126 3.96 3.72 10.23
C VAL A 126 4.76 2.50 10.70
N ALA A 127 5.00 1.53 9.82
CA ALA A 127 5.76 0.33 10.16
C ALA A 127 7.15 0.67 10.74
N GLY A 128 7.52 0.02 11.85
CA GLY A 128 8.78 0.27 12.56
C GLY A 128 8.77 1.47 13.50
N THR A 129 7.65 2.17 13.65
CA THR A 129 7.49 3.20 14.69
C THR A 129 7.08 2.57 16.03
N ALA A 130 7.45 3.21 17.14
CA ALA A 130 7.09 2.70 18.47
C ALA A 130 5.57 2.63 18.75
N GLY A 131 4.75 3.33 17.98
CA GLY A 131 3.28 3.29 18.10
C GLY A 131 2.61 2.29 17.16
N TYR A 132 3.36 1.53 16.36
CA TYR A 132 2.79 0.54 15.45
C TYR A 132 2.10 -0.60 16.19
N ASP A 133 2.77 -1.16 17.18
CA ASP A 133 2.24 -2.27 17.97
C ASP A 133 1.05 -1.81 18.84
N ASP A 134 1.16 -0.62 19.46
CA ASP A 134 0.05 0.00 20.21
C ASP A 134 -1.21 0.16 19.33
N LEU A 135 -1.05 0.54 18.05
CA LEU A 135 -2.19 0.67 17.11
C LEU A 135 -2.83 -0.68 16.83
N LEU A 136 -2.05 -1.74 16.64
CA LEU A 136 -2.59 -3.09 16.42
C LEU A 136 -3.33 -3.62 17.65
N GLU A 137 -2.83 -3.38 18.85
CA GLU A 137 -3.47 -3.75 20.11
C GLU A 137 -4.79 -2.97 20.32
N ILE A 138 -4.79 -1.68 19.99
CA ILE A 138 -6.02 -0.87 20.00
C ILE A 138 -7.06 -1.43 19.04
N ILE A 139 -6.68 -1.83 17.83
CA ILE A 139 -7.60 -2.45 16.87
C ILE A 139 -8.14 -3.76 17.42
N ALA A 140 -7.29 -4.60 18.06
CA ALA A 140 -7.71 -5.83 18.70
C ALA A 140 -8.72 -5.58 19.85
N TYR A 141 -8.43 -4.63 20.70
CA TYR A 141 -9.32 -4.21 21.79
C TYR A 141 -10.69 -3.75 21.25
N LEU A 142 -10.70 -2.89 20.22
CA LEU A 142 -11.93 -2.40 19.60
C LEU A 142 -12.74 -3.54 18.97
N GLN A 143 -12.12 -4.52 18.36
CA GLN A 143 -12.80 -5.69 17.79
C GLN A 143 -13.47 -6.54 18.87
N ALA A 144 -12.81 -6.72 20.00
CA ALA A 144 -13.34 -7.52 21.10
C ALA A 144 -14.51 -6.83 21.81
N HIS A 145 -14.46 -5.50 21.98
CA HIS A 145 -15.35 -4.78 22.88
C HIS A 145 -16.32 -3.82 22.21
N HIS A 146 -16.16 -3.55 20.88
CA HIS A 146 -16.90 -2.48 20.19
C HIS A 146 -17.72 -2.97 19.00
N LYS A 147 -18.54 -4.00 19.20
CA LYS A 147 -19.34 -4.56 18.07
C LYS A 147 -20.55 -3.73 17.64
N ASN A 148 -21.11 -2.83 18.46
CA ASN A 148 -22.30 -2.00 18.12
C ASN A 148 -22.56 -0.81 19.06
N ALA A 149 -21.58 -0.33 19.80
CA ALA A 149 -21.72 0.75 20.77
C ALA A 149 -21.11 2.08 20.28
N THR A 150 -21.38 3.16 20.98
CA THR A 150 -20.72 4.46 20.75
C THR A 150 -19.21 4.32 20.92
N PHE A 151 -18.40 4.85 19.99
CA PHE A 151 -16.94 4.75 20.03
C PHE A 151 -16.37 5.21 21.38
N PRO A 152 -15.59 4.39 22.08
CA PRO A 152 -15.13 4.68 23.43
C PRO A 152 -14.20 5.90 23.47
N SER A 153 -14.02 6.51 24.64
CA SER A 153 -13.08 7.62 24.78
C SER A 153 -11.65 7.10 24.59
N LEU A 154 -10.76 7.94 24.04
CA LEU A 154 -9.33 7.59 23.88
C LEU A 154 -8.71 7.20 25.23
N LYS A 155 -9.11 7.88 26.32
CA LYS A 155 -8.65 7.55 27.66
C LYS A 155 -9.00 6.13 28.06
N THR A 156 -10.23 5.70 27.78
CA THR A 156 -10.69 4.32 28.04
C THR A 156 -9.87 3.30 27.26
N ILE A 157 -9.65 3.56 25.97
CA ILE A 157 -8.85 2.68 25.11
C ILE A 157 -7.41 2.56 25.61
N PHE A 158 -6.76 3.69 25.88
CA PHE A 158 -5.36 3.70 26.33
C PHE A 158 -5.16 3.07 27.71
N THR A 159 -6.15 3.23 28.60
CA THR A 159 -6.12 2.59 29.91
C THR A 159 -6.26 1.07 29.77
N ALA A 160 -7.18 0.59 28.96
CA ALA A 160 -7.38 -0.83 28.74
C ALA A 160 -6.13 -1.52 28.13
N VAL A 161 -5.51 -0.90 27.11
CA VAL A 161 -4.26 -1.43 26.53
C VAL A 161 -3.11 -1.38 27.54
N ALA A 162 -3.02 -0.33 28.36
CA ALA A 162 -2.00 -0.24 29.40
C ALA A 162 -2.19 -1.31 30.51
N GLU A 163 -3.43 -1.72 30.78
CA GLU A 163 -3.74 -2.83 31.69
C GLU A 163 -3.29 -4.19 31.12
N GLU A 164 -3.45 -4.40 29.81
CA GLU A 164 -2.95 -5.60 29.13
C GLU A 164 -1.43 -5.73 29.18
N HIS A 165 -0.70 -4.60 29.17
CA HIS A 165 0.76 -4.56 29.33
C HIS A 165 1.24 -4.92 30.75
N ALA A 166 0.34 -5.18 31.70
CA ALA A 166 0.66 -5.45 33.10
C ALA A 166 1.63 -4.41 33.73
N ALA A 167 1.50 -3.15 33.31
CA ALA A 167 2.38 -2.08 33.73
C ALA A 167 2.18 -1.75 35.23
N GLU A 168 3.28 -1.54 35.98
CA GLU A 168 3.24 -1.14 37.39
C GLU A 168 2.46 0.17 37.62
N ASN A 169 2.45 1.06 36.61
CA ASN A 169 1.69 2.31 36.67
C ASN A 169 0.92 2.53 35.36
N ILE A 170 -0.34 2.10 35.39
CA ILE A 170 -1.28 2.14 34.24
C ILE A 170 -1.43 3.57 33.70
N GLN A 171 -1.53 4.59 34.56
CA GLN A 171 -1.71 5.97 34.10
C GLN A 171 -0.48 6.53 33.39
N LYS A 172 0.72 6.15 33.83
CA LYS A 172 1.98 6.53 33.17
C LYS A 172 2.11 5.84 31.82
N GLU A 173 1.76 4.54 31.76
CA GLU A 173 1.81 3.78 30.51
C GLU A 173 0.79 4.30 29.50
N ALA A 174 -0.45 4.57 29.91
CA ALA A 174 -1.48 5.15 29.05
C ALA A 174 -1.01 6.48 28.41
N LYS A 175 -0.32 7.35 29.16
CA LYS A 175 0.28 8.58 28.60
C LYS A 175 1.43 8.28 27.65
N THR A 176 2.19 7.24 27.91
CA THR A 176 3.30 6.81 27.03
C THR A 176 2.73 6.28 25.70
N ILE A 177 1.69 5.45 25.73
CA ILE A 177 0.94 4.99 24.57
C ILE A 177 0.41 6.19 23.76
N GLU A 178 -0.26 7.14 24.42
CA GLU A 178 -0.76 8.35 23.75
C GLU A 178 0.35 9.11 22.99
N GLN A 179 1.52 9.27 23.61
CA GLN A 179 2.64 9.94 22.96
C GLN A 179 3.25 9.15 21.80
N ARG A 180 3.38 7.81 21.94
CA ARG A 180 3.84 6.94 20.86
C ARG A 180 2.89 7.00 19.67
N LEU A 181 1.58 6.92 19.93
CA LEU A 181 0.54 7.04 18.91
C LEU A 181 0.58 8.39 18.21
N ARG A 182 0.66 9.48 18.97
CA ARG A 182 0.75 10.82 18.39
C ARG A 182 1.91 10.95 17.41
N ARG A 183 3.07 10.37 17.74
CA ARG A 183 4.25 10.34 16.84
C ARG A 183 4.00 9.47 15.62
N ALA A 184 3.39 8.30 15.79
CA ALA A 184 3.07 7.40 14.69
C ALA A 184 2.07 8.02 13.71
N VAL A 185 1.01 8.67 14.20
CA VAL A 185 0.02 9.38 13.37
C VAL A 185 0.67 10.56 12.65
N PHE A 186 1.55 11.31 13.32
CA PHE A 186 2.32 12.38 12.67
C PHE A 186 3.20 11.84 11.53
N GLN A 187 3.87 10.71 11.74
CA GLN A 187 4.66 10.05 10.70
C GLN A 187 3.79 9.65 9.51
N ALA A 188 2.60 9.09 9.74
CA ALA A 188 1.63 8.79 8.70
C ALA A 188 1.19 10.03 7.92
N MET A 189 0.93 11.14 8.61
CA MET A 189 0.60 12.42 7.98
C MET A 189 1.74 12.93 7.08
N VAL A 190 2.99 12.85 7.54
CA VAL A 190 4.17 13.26 6.78
C VAL A 190 4.36 12.36 5.55
N SER A 191 4.19 11.05 5.70
CA SER A 191 4.27 10.09 4.60
C SER A 191 3.21 10.39 3.53
N THR A 192 1.95 10.58 3.95
CA THR A 192 0.84 10.93 3.06
C THR A 192 1.06 12.28 2.39
N ALA A 193 1.48 13.31 3.13
CA ALA A 193 1.79 14.62 2.57
C ALA A 193 2.93 14.55 1.55
N SER A 194 3.95 13.73 1.79
CA SER A 194 5.06 13.52 0.85
C SER A 194 4.58 12.90 -0.47
N MET A 195 3.62 11.96 -0.44
CA MET A 195 2.99 11.44 -1.66
C MET A 195 2.30 12.56 -2.45
N GLY A 196 1.50 13.40 -1.79
CA GLY A 196 0.82 14.53 -2.43
C GLY A 196 1.75 15.62 -2.97
N VAL A 197 2.93 15.81 -2.36
CA VAL A 197 3.96 16.73 -2.89
C VAL A 197 4.58 16.19 -4.19
N VAL A 198 4.77 14.88 -4.29
CA VAL A 198 5.33 14.23 -5.50
C VAL A 198 4.27 14.19 -6.60
N ASP A 199 3.06 13.83 -6.27
CA ASP A 199 1.94 13.71 -7.20
C ASP A 199 0.61 13.97 -6.47
N TYR A 200 0.06 15.18 -6.69
CA TYR A 200 -1.20 15.59 -6.07
C TYR A 200 -2.41 14.75 -6.53
N THR A 201 -2.32 14.16 -7.72
CA THR A 201 -3.37 13.29 -8.29
C THR A 201 -3.17 11.82 -7.94
N ASN A 202 -2.27 11.50 -7.02
CA ASN A 202 -2.05 10.13 -6.56
C ASN A 202 -3.32 9.60 -5.89
N PRO A 203 -3.91 8.48 -6.36
CA PRO A 203 -5.16 7.95 -5.82
C PRO A 203 -5.10 7.65 -4.31
N LYS A 204 -3.95 7.15 -3.82
CA LYS A 204 -3.76 6.92 -2.37
C LYS A 204 -3.71 8.21 -1.58
N PHE A 205 -3.13 9.27 -2.14
CA PHE A 205 -3.15 10.58 -1.48
C PHE A 205 -4.57 11.14 -1.41
N GLU A 206 -5.31 11.10 -2.51
CA GLU A 206 -6.69 11.60 -2.57
C GLU A 206 -7.62 10.84 -1.61
N GLU A 207 -7.42 9.54 -1.45
CA GLU A 207 -8.18 8.69 -0.53
C GLU A 207 -7.74 8.89 0.92
N TYR A 208 -6.43 8.75 1.22
CA TYR A 208 -5.92 8.68 2.60
C TYR A 208 -5.91 10.03 3.31
N ALA A 209 -5.59 11.12 2.59
CA ALA A 209 -5.45 12.43 3.21
C ALA A 209 -6.74 12.90 3.89
N PRO A 210 -7.93 12.89 3.26
CA PRO A 210 -9.18 13.30 3.92
C PRO A 210 -9.75 12.21 4.85
N PHE A 211 -9.51 10.94 4.56
CA PHE A 211 -10.10 9.83 5.30
C PHE A 211 -9.46 9.68 6.69
N TYR A 212 -8.12 9.62 6.74
CA TYR A 212 -7.41 9.39 8.00
C TYR A 212 -7.13 10.67 8.79
N PHE A 213 -7.01 11.83 8.11
CA PHE A 213 -6.48 13.06 8.72
C PHE A 213 -7.41 14.25 8.52
N ASP A 214 -7.11 15.33 9.24
CA ASP A 214 -7.66 16.63 8.93
C ASP A 214 -6.90 17.20 7.72
N TYR A 215 -7.57 17.27 6.58
CA TYR A 215 -6.96 17.59 5.28
C TYR A 215 -6.17 18.91 5.27
N ALA A 216 -6.66 19.93 5.98
CA ALA A 216 -5.96 21.20 6.11
C ALA A 216 -4.57 21.05 6.75
N GLU A 217 -4.43 20.16 7.72
CA GLU A 217 -3.16 19.86 8.38
C GLU A 217 -2.19 19.12 7.45
N VAL A 218 -2.70 18.19 6.63
CA VAL A 218 -1.89 17.53 5.60
C VAL A 218 -1.38 18.54 4.58
N CYS A 219 -2.23 19.47 4.12
CA CYS A 219 -1.82 20.56 3.22
C CYS A 219 -0.78 21.49 3.86
N SER A 220 -0.86 21.74 5.17
CA SER A 220 0.14 22.52 5.90
C SER A 220 1.51 21.82 5.90
N ILE A 221 1.53 20.50 6.13
CA ILE A 221 2.75 19.69 6.04
C ILE A 221 3.31 19.71 4.62
N MET A 222 2.46 19.57 3.58
CA MET A 222 2.90 19.64 2.18
C MET A 222 3.61 20.95 1.86
N ARG A 223 3.06 22.09 2.29
CA ARG A 223 3.71 23.40 2.12
C ARG A 223 5.07 23.46 2.79
N THR A 224 5.19 22.92 4.01
CA THR A 224 6.46 22.87 4.76
C THR A 224 7.50 22.03 3.99
N ILE A 225 7.10 20.87 3.43
CA ILE A 225 7.97 20.02 2.63
C ILE A 225 8.41 20.72 1.33
N GLN A 226 7.48 21.42 0.65
CA GLN A 226 7.76 22.17 -0.58
C GLN A 226 8.75 23.32 -0.35
N GLN A 227 8.78 23.88 0.87
CA GLN A 227 9.75 24.88 1.30
C GLN A 227 11.11 24.28 1.73
N ASN A 228 11.31 22.98 1.55
CA ASN A 228 12.49 22.22 2.02
C ASN A 228 12.71 22.28 3.54
N GLU A 229 11.65 22.54 4.30
CA GLU A 229 11.69 22.51 5.76
C GLU A 229 11.22 21.14 6.28
N LYS A 230 11.73 20.77 7.49
CA LYS A 230 11.26 19.55 8.15
C LYS A 230 9.97 19.82 8.91
N PRO A 231 8.88 19.07 8.65
CA PRO A 231 7.66 19.17 9.43
C PRO A 231 7.92 18.90 10.91
N GLN A 232 7.28 19.69 11.78
CA GLN A 232 7.41 19.58 13.24
C GLN A 232 6.08 19.22 13.86
N ILE A 233 6.07 18.18 14.70
CA ILE A 233 4.87 17.68 15.40
C ILE A 233 4.17 18.74 16.25
N SER A 234 4.94 19.73 16.76
CA SER A 234 4.41 20.83 17.58
C SER A 234 3.62 21.87 16.80
N LYS A 235 3.78 21.93 15.46
CA LYS A 235 3.12 22.89 14.57
C LYS A 235 1.88 22.33 13.89
N VAL A 236 1.51 21.06 14.15
CA VAL A 236 0.44 20.35 13.48
C VAL A 236 -0.58 19.86 14.49
N HIS A 237 -1.85 20.07 14.20
CA HIS A 237 -2.93 19.48 15.00
C HIS A 237 -3.12 18.01 14.59
N ILE A 238 -2.93 17.09 15.56
CA ILE A 238 -3.03 15.65 15.31
C ILE A 238 -4.30 15.11 15.94
N ASN A 239 -5.24 14.70 15.11
CA ASN A 239 -6.51 14.10 15.51
C ASN A 239 -6.37 12.57 15.62
N THR A 240 -5.75 12.11 16.71
CA THR A 240 -5.54 10.67 16.98
C THR A 240 -6.86 9.89 17.01
N LYS A 241 -7.96 10.50 17.48
CA LYS A 241 -9.27 9.85 17.53
C LYS A 241 -9.78 9.53 16.12
N LYS A 242 -9.77 10.53 15.22
CA LYS A 242 -10.16 10.35 13.82
C LYS A 242 -9.34 9.26 13.14
N PHE A 243 -8.03 9.28 13.34
CA PHE A 243 -7.11 8.28 12.77
C PHE A 243 -7.46 6.85 13.21
N ILE A 244 -7.66 6.63 14.52
CA ILE A 244 -8.01 5.31 15.05
C ILE A 244 -9.38 4.86 14.55
N GLN A 245 -10.37 5.75 14.49
CA GLN A 245 -11.70 5.45 13.97
C GLN A 245 -11.64 5.05 12.48
N ALA A 246 -10.90 5.80 11.66
CA ALA A 246 -10.72 5.52 10.24
C ALA A 246 -9.99 4.18 10.03
N LEU A 247 -8.90 3.93 10.77
CA LEU A 247 -8.16 2.68 10.71
C LEU A 247 -9.02 1.47 11.10
N TYR A 248 -9.82 1.61 12.17
CA TYR A 248 -10.73 0.57 12.60
C TYR A 248 -11.81 0.30 11.55
N ALA A 249 -12.45 1.34 11.00
CA ALA A 249 -13.44 1.20 9.95
C ALA A 249 -12.86 0.50 8.72
N ALA A 250 -11.72 0.96 8.21
CA ALA A 250 -11.04 0.35 7.07
C ALA A 250 -10.60 -1.10 7.32
N SER A 251 -10.28 -1.47 8.57
CA SER A 251 -9.94 -2.84 8.93
C SER A 251 -11.12 -3.81 8.90
N LEU A 252 -12.35 -3.30 8.99
CA LEU A 252 -13.59 -4.09 8.97
C LEU A 252 -14.18 -4.25 7.56
N GLU A 253 -13.75 -3.44 6.62
CA GLU A 253 -14.19 -3.57 5.21
C GLU A 253 -13.80 -4.95 4.67
N PRO A 254 -14.63 -5.58 3.82
CA PRO A 254 -14.43 -6.95 3.33
C PRO A 254 -13.21 -7.11 2.41
#